data_e285dfe85ecb0a273ddbfac40734ea46
#
_entry.id   e285dfe85ecb0a273ddbfac40734ea46
#
_cell.length_a   1.000
_cell.length_b   1.000
_cell.length_c   1.000
_cell.angle_alpha   90.00
_cell.angle_beta   90.00
_cell.angle_gamma   90.00
#
_symmetry.space_group_name_H-M   'P 1'
#
loop_
_entity.id
_entity.type
_entity.pdbx_description
1 polymer ?
#
loop_
_entity_poly.entity_id
_entity_poly.type
_entity_poly.pdbx_seq_one_letter_code
_entity_poly.pdbx_strand_id
1 'polypeptide(L)'
;MTEKLKNYKHGLLLLYFPFYLAAFSYLEKRVPDQLHIIDCAIDRYIPFIEVFIIPYLLWFAYIAIAGIYFFFQEKESFCKLMYFGMIGMTIFIIVSYVYPNGLELRPDTFTRDNIFIQLTRKIYSMDTPTNVLPSIHVFNSMAVYFAVKNSPYLKEKKVIRGTAFFMTTSIILSTMFLKQHSVVDVLTALILSYVSYDIIYNERTEKIKEGLEELKFRRKRKEFSKF
;
A
#
# COMPACT_ATOMS: atom_id res chain seq x y z
N MET A 1 -20.28 -18.30 21.48
CA MET A 1 -19.13 -17.68 20.77
C MET A 1 -18.42 -16.79 21.77
N THR A 2 -17.28 -17.25 22.27
CA THR A 2 -16.57 -16.77 23.46
C THR A 2 -16.22 -15.28 23.39
N GLU A 3 -16.23 -14.56 24.52
CA GLU A 3 -15.86 -13.12 24.64
C GLU A 3 -14.52 -12.78 24.01
N LYS A 4 -13.57 -13.74 23.97
CA LYS A 4 -12.28 -13.61 23.26
C LYS A 4 -12.45 -13.29 21.78
N LEU A 5 -13.43 -13.85 21.07
CA LEU A 5 -13.69 -13.57 19.65
C LEU A 5 -14.29 -12.17 19.40
N LYS A 6 -14.99 -11.59 20.39
CA LYS A 6 -15.48 -10.21 20.29
C LYS A 6 -14.35 -9.17 20.21
N ASN A 7 -13.19 -9.45 20.84
CA ASN A 7 -12.05 -8.52 20.85
C ASN A 7 -11.32 -8.43 19.50
N TYR A 8 -11.46 -9.42 18.61
CA TYR A 8 -10.74 -9.48 17.32
C TYR A 8 -11.65 -9.29 16.09
N LYS A 9 -12.81 -8.64 16.26
CA LYS A 9 -13.71 -8.36 15.12
C LYS A 9 -13.07 -7.55 14.00
N HIS A 10 -12.08 -6.71 14.32
CA HIS A 10 -11.30 -5.99 13.33
C HIS A 10 -10.52 -6.90 12.39
N GLY A 11 -10.25 -8.16 12.80
CA GLY A 11 -9.65 -9.18 11.92
C GLY A 11 -10.52 -9.53 10.71
N LEU A 12 -11.82 -9.22 10.71
CA LEU A 12 -12.67 -9.38 9.51
C LEU A 12 -12.19 -8.54 8.33
N LEU A 13 -11.46 -7.45 8.57
CA LEU A 13 -10.86 -6.66 7.48
C LEU A 13 -9.84 -7.45 6.68
N LEU A 14 -9.21 -8.47 7.27
CA LEU A 14 -8.28 -9.35 6.56
C LEU A 14 -8.96 -10.17 5.46
N LEU A 15 -10.28 -10.36 5.51
CA LEU A 15 -11.04 -11.03 4.45
C LEU A 15 -10.99 -10.28 3.11
N TYR A 16 -10.58 -9.02 3.12
CA TYR A 16 -10.34 -8.27 1.88
C TYR A 16 -9.22 -8.88 1.04
N PHE A 17 -8.16 -9.39 1.66
CA PHE A 17 -6.99 -9.90 0.94
C PHE A 17 -7.27 -11.05 -0.03
N PRO A 18 -8.04 -12.11 0.32
CA PRO A 18 -8.41 -13.15 -0.65
C PRO A 18 -9.09 -12.59 -1.90
N PHE A 19 -9.99 -11.61 -1.75
CA PHE A 19 -10.66 -10.99 -2.89
C PHE A 19 -9.69 -10.15 -3.72
N TYR A 20 -8.82 -9.36 -3.07
CA TYR A 20 -7.78 -8.61 -3.74
C TYR A 20 -6.84 -9.53 -4.53
N LEU A 21 -6.35 -10.61 -3.91
CA LEU A 21 -5.43 -11.54 -4.57
C LEU A 21 -6.08 -12.25 -5.75
N ALA A 22 -7.37 -12.58 -5.66
CA ALA A 22 -8.11 -13.17 -6.78
C ALA A 22 -8.23 -12.18 -7.95
N ALA A 23 -8.57 -10.90 -7.66
CA ALA A 23 -8.65 -9.85 -8.67
C ALA A 23 -7.28 -9.55 -9.29
N PHE A 24 -6.23 -9.47 -8.47
CA PHE A 24 -4.85 -9.28 -8.93
C PHE A 24 -4.40 -10.43 -9.83
N SER A 25 -4.61 -11.69 -9.40
CA SER A 25 -4.26 -12.86 -10.20
C SER A 25 -5.02 -12.92 -11.54
N TYR A 26 -6.23 -12.41 -11.58
CA TYR A 26 -6.99 -12.26 -12.83
C TYR A 26 -6.32 -11.24 -13.75
N LEU A 27 -5.93 -10.08 -13.23
CA LEU A 27 -5.27 -9.03 -14.01
C LEU A 27 -3.91 -9.48 -14.55
N GLU A 28 -3.11 -10.18 -13.76
CA GLU A 28 -1.81 -10.71 -14.18
C GLU A 28 -1.91 -11.74 -15.32
N LYS A 29 -3.01 -12.47 -15.40
CA LYS A 29 -3.26 -13.46 -16.47
C LYS A 29 -3.97 -12.87 -17.68
N ARG A 30 -4.51 -11.67 -17.56
CA ARG A 30 -5.23 -11.02 -18.65
C ARG A 30 -4.24 -10.52 -19.71
N VAL A 31 -4.49 -10.87 -20.96
CA VAL A 31 -3.79 -10.29 -22.11
C VAL A 31 -4.68 -9.17 -22.67
N PRO A 32 -4.33 -7.90 -22.42
CA PRO A 32 -5.11 -6.77 -22.93
C PRO A 32 -4.84 -6.56 -24.43
N ASP A 33 -5.85 -6.07 -25.16
CA ASP A 33 -5.71 -5.71 -26.57
C ASP A 33 -4.72 -4.56 -26.77
N GLN A 34 -4.61 -3.67 -25.80
CA GLN A 34 -3.69 -2.54 -25.78
C GLN A 34 -3.07 -2.40 -24.40
N LEU A 35 -1.75 -2.28 -24.36
CA LEU A 35 -0.97 -2.00 -23.15
C LEU A 35 -0.39 -0.58 -23.24
N HIS A 36 -0.68 0.24 -22.24
CA HIS A 36 -0.15 1.59 -22.14
C HIS A 36 1.17 1.58 -21.38
N ILE A 37 2.26 1.92 -22.05
CA ILE A 37 3.58 1.99 -21.41
C ILE A 37 3.67 3.25 -20.55
N ILE A 38 4.01 3.06 -19.28
CA ILE A 38 4.18 4.12 -18.30
C ILE A 38 5.68 4.41 -18.14
N ASP A 39 6.13 5.50 -18.74
CA ASP A 39 7.50 5.97 -18.60
C ASP A 39 7.58 7.49 -18.67
N CYS A 40 8.72 8.03 -18.30
CA CYS A 40 9.06 9.44 -18.51
C CYS A 40 10.56 9.58 -18.78
N ALA A 41 10.96 10.75 -19.28
CA ALA A 41 12.35 11.02 -19.63
C ALA A 41 13.32 10.82 -18.46
N ILE A 42 12.87 11.05 -17.21
CA ILE A 42 13.70 10.91 -16.00
C ILE A 42 14.08 9.44 -15.76
N ASP A 43 13.22 8.49 -16.10
CA ASP A 43 13.46 7.06 -15.87
C ASP A 43 14.73 6.54 -16.55
N ARG A 44 15.12 7.18 -17.66
CA ARG A 44 16.34 6.82 -18.42
C ARG A 44 17.63 7.20 -17.68
N TYR A 45 17.57 8.22 -16.82
CA TYR A 45 18.71 8.68 -16.02
C TYR A 45 18.85 7.92 -14.69
N ILE A 46 17.84 7.21 -14.26
CA ILE A 46 17.90 6.39 -13.04
C ILE A 46 18.69 5.12 -13.38
N PRO A 47 19.85 4.86 -12.74
CA PRO A 47 20.62 3.64 -13.00
C PRO A 47 19.92 2.39 -12.42
N PHE A 48 20.21 1.22 -13.02
CA PHE A 48 19.87 -0.05 -12.36
C PHE A 48 20.91 -0.35 -11.28
N ILE A 49 20.45 -0.64 -10.05
CA ILE A 49 21.32 -0.92 -8.90
C ILE A 49 20.82 -2.16 -8.18
N GLU A 50 21.47 -3.31 -8.41
CA GLU A 50 21.02 -4.62 -7.96
C GLU A 50 20.91 -4.79 -6.44
N VAL A 51 21.71 -4.08 -5.63
CA VAL A 51 21.68 -4.18 -4.17
C VAL A 51 20.35 -3.71 -3.57
N PHE A 52 19.60 -2.91 -4.30
CA PHE A 52 18.27 -2.47 -3.88
C PHE A 52 17.21 -3.59 -3.88
N ILE A 53 17.58 -4.80 -4.34
CA ILE A 53 16.73 -5.99 -4.14
C ILE A 53 16.51 -6.29 -2.64
N ILE A 54 17.44 -5.87 -1.76
CA ILE A 54 17.31 -6.06 -0.31
C ILE A 54 16.10 -5.28 0.23
N PRO A 55 16.02 -3.94 0.15
CA PRO A 55 14.85 -3.22 0.63
C PRO A 55 13.57 -3.58 -0.14
N TYR A 56 13.66 -3.96 -1.41
CA TYR A 56 12.51 -4.45 -2.17
C TYR A 56 11.89 -5.71 -1.55
N LEU A 57 12.71 -6.70 -1.23
CA LEU A 57 12.24 -7.94 -0.57
C LEU A 57 11.81 -7.71 0.88
N LEU A 58 12.46 -6.78 1.59
CA LEU A 58 12.09 -6.40 2.95
C LEU A 58 10.71 -5.72 3.03
N TRP A 59 10.16 -5.26 1.91
CA TRP A 59 8.80 -4.71 1.85
C TRP A 59 7.75 -5.69 2.40
N PHE A 60 7.83 -6.97 2.06
CA PHE A 60 6.90 -7.98 2.57
C PHE A 60 6.96 -8.10 4.10
N ALA A 61 8.17 -8.18 4.64
CA ALA A 61 8.38 -8.23 6.08
C ALA A 61 7.93 -6.93 6.77
N TYR A 62 8.20 -5.79 6.17
CA TYR A 62 7.83 -4.48 6.69
C TYR A 62 6.32 -4.33 6.86
N ILE A 63 5.54 -4.71 5.86
CA ILE A 63 4.07 -4.70 5.91
C ILE A 63 3.54 -5.72 6.92
N ALA A 64 4.10 -6.95 6.90
CA ALA A 64 3.66 -8.02 7.80
C ALA A 64 3.92 -7.68 9.27
N ILE A 65 5.11 -7.18 9.60
CA ILE A 65 5.48 -6.79 10.98
C ILE A 65 4.56 -5.67 11.48
N ALA A 66 4.34 -4.62 10.66
CA ALA A 66 3.44 -3.53 11.01
C ALA A 66 2.00 -4.03 11.21
N GLY A 67 1.50 -4.84 10.27
CA GLY A 67 0.17 -5.43 10.34
C GLY A 67 -0.03 -6.27 11.61
N ILE A 68 0.91 -7.16 11.93
CA ILE A 68 0.87 -8.00 13.13
C ILE A 68 0.93 -7.14 14.39
N TYR A 69 1.85 -6.17 14.46
CA TYR A 69 1.98 -5.29 15.61
C TYR A 69 0.67 -4.55 15.89
N PHE A 70 0.13 -3.84 14.89
CA PHE A 70 -1.09 -3.06 15.06
C PHE A 70 -2.31 -3.95 15.33
N PHE A 71 -2.38 -5.13 14.72
CA PHE A 71 -3.47 -6.08 14.96
C PHE A 71 -3.63 -6.44 16.44
N PHE A 72 -2.51 -6.71 17.12
CA PHE A 72 -2.53 -7.13 18.52
C PHE A 72 -2.46 -5.98 19.52
N GLN A 73 -1.80 -4.87 19.17
CA GLN A 73 -1.49 -3.80 20.12
C GLN A 73 -2.41 -2.58 19.98
N GLU A 74 -2.87 -2.27 18.77
CA GLU A 74 -3.55 -1.00 18.48
C GLU A 74 -4.67 -1.19 17.46
N LYS A 75 -5.83 -1.64 17.93
CA LYS A 75 -6.99 -1.92 17.05
C LYS A 75 -7.37 -0.77 16.13
N GLU A 76 -7.36 0.47 16.62
CA GLU A 76 -7.73 1.64 15.82
C GLU A 76 -6.69 1.91 14.73
N SER A 77 -5.40 1.89 15.11
CA SER A 77 -4.29 2.04 14.15
C SER A 77 -4.29 0.91 13.12
N PHE A 78 -4.64 -0.32 13.52
CA PHE A 78 -4.83 -1.43 12.60
C PHE A 78 -5.94 -1.16 11.59
N CYS A 79 -7.12 -0.73 12.07
CA CYS A 79 -8.23 -0.42 11.18
C CYS A 79 -7.87 0.71 10.18
N LYS A 80 -7.20 1.76 10.65
CA LYS A 80 -6.72 2.86 9.78
C LYS A 80 -5.72 2.37 8.75
N LEU A 81 -4.76 1.52 9.15
CA LEU A 81 -3.79 0.89 8.23
C LEU A 81 -4.51 0.04 7.18
N MET A 82 -5.47 -0.78 7.60
CA MET A 82 -6.25 -1.63 6.69
C MET A 82 -7.08 -0.81 5.70
N TYR A 83 -7.82 0.20 6.16
CA TYR A 83 -8.61 1.06 5.28
C TYR A 83 -7.72 1.81 4.29
N PHE A 84 -6.56 2.28 4.74
CA PHE A 84 -5.58 2.91 3.86
C PHE A 84 -5.14 1.94 2.76
N GLY A 85 -4.68 0.75 3.11
CA GLY A 85 -4.28 -0.27 2.15
C GLY A 85 -5.41 -0.64 1.18
N MET A 86 -6.64 -0.82 1.69
CA MET A 86 -7.81 -1.16 0.88
C MET A 86 -8.12 -0.08 -0.16
N ILE A 87 -8.01 1.21 0.17
CA ILE A 87 -8.20 2.31 -0.79
C ILE A 87 -7.22 2.17 -1.96
N GLY A 88 -5.92 2.09 -1.68
CA GLY A 88 -4.90 2.03 -2.73
C GLY A 88 -4.99 0.77 -3.56
N MET A 89 -5.16 -0.39 -2.91
CA MET A 89 -5.29 -1.67 -3.61
C MET A 89 -6.54 -1.75 -4.48
N THR A 90 -7.67 -1.17 -4.03
CA THR A 90 -8.90 -1.10 -4.84
C THR A 90 -8.71 -0.17 -6.04
N ILE A 91 -8.11 1.02 -5.83
CA ILE A 91 -7.82 1.96 -6.93
C ILE A 91 -6.87 1.32 -7.94
N PHE A 92 -5.83 0.62 -7.46
CA PHE A 92 -4.91 -0.13 -8.31
C PHE A 92 -5.64 -1.16 -9.20
N ILE A 93 -6.52 -1.99 -8.63
CA ILE A 93 -7.31 -2.97 -9.40
C ILE A 93 -8.19 -2.27 -10.44
N ILE A 94 -8.87 -1.18 -10.06
CA ILE A 94 -9.74 -0.44 -10.97
C ILE A 94 -8.92 0.16 -12.12
N VAL A 95 -7.80 0.83 -11.80
CA VAL A 95 -6.93 1.45 -12.81
C VAL A 95 -6.38 0.39 -13.75
N SER A 96 -5.81 -0.70 -13.23
CA SER A 96 -5.25 -1.79 -14.05
C SER A 96 -6.30 -2.48 -14.92
N TYR A 97 -7.57 -2.54 -14.47
CA TYR A 97 -8.66 -3.11 -15.26
C TYR A 97 -9.08 -2.19 -16.40
N VAL A 98 -9.29 -0.88 -16.12
CA VAL A 98 -9.80 0.11 -17.07
C VAL A 98 -8.71 0.63 -18.01
N TYR A 99 -7.50 0.76 -17.49
CA TYR A 99 -6.33 1.28 -18.18
C TYR A 99 -5.17 0.30 -18.04
N PRO A 100 -5.14 -0.80 -18.83
CA PRO A 100 -4.06 -1.77 -18.80
C PRO A 100 -2.73 -1.09 -19.09
N ASN A 101 -1.78 -1.23 -18.18
CA ASN A 101 -0.54 -0.48 -18.21
C ASN A 101 0.67 -1.36 -17.87
N GLY A 102 1.84 -0.93 -18.30
CA GLY A 102 3.09 -1.68 -18.09
C GLY A 102 4.33 -0.82 -18.28
N LEU A 103 5.50 -1.46 -18.17
CA LEU A 103 6.82 -0.85 -18.25
C LEU A 103 7.72 -1.56 -19.25
N GLU A 104 8.60 -0.80 -19.90
CA GLU A 104 9.70 -1.27 -20.75
C GLU A 104 11.05 -0.75 -20.23
N LEU A 105 11.24 -0.74 -18.91
CA LEU A 105 12.43 -0.20 -18.26
C LEU A 105 13.43 -1.29 -17.81
N ARG A 106 12.98 -2.55 -17.75
CA ARG A 106 13.84 -3.66 -17.29
C ARG A 106 14.99 -3.88 -18.26
N PRO A 107 16.24 -4.06 -17.76
CA PRO A 107 17.36 -4.37 -18.65
C PRO A 107 17.23 -5.76 -19.28
N ASP A 108 17.48 -5.88 -20.58
CA ASP A 108 17.48 -7.15 -21.30
C ASP A 108 18.62 -8.07 -20.86
N THR A 109 19.75 -7.47 -20.47
CA THR A 109 20.95 -8.17 -20.06
C THR A 109 21.57 -7.55 -18.82
N PHE A 110 22.23 -8.37 -18.01
CA PHE A 110 22.98 -7.93 -16.85
C PHE A 110 24.47 -8.14 -17.07
N THR A 111 25.27 -7.12 -16.84
CA THR A 111 26.74 -7.15 -16.99
C THR A 111 27.46 -7.92 -15.88
N ARG A 112 26.77 -8.20 -14.78
CA ARG A 112 27.27 -8.94 -13.60
C ARG A 112 26.40 -10.15 -13.36
N ASP A 113 26.97 -11.16 -12.70
CA ASP A 113 26.24 -12.34 -12.20
C ASP A 113 26.61 -12.55 -10.73
N ASN A 114 25.79 -12.03 -9.84
CA ASN A 114 25.91 -12.14 -8.40
C ASN A 114 24.57 -12.50 -7.78
N ILE A 115 24.54 -12.76 -6.47
CA ILE A 115 23.33 -13.17 -5.76
C ILE A 115 22.20 -12.14 -5.89
N PHE A 116 22.49 -10.85 -5.93
CA PHE A 116 21.46 -9.79 -6.07
C PHE A 116 20.82 -9.81 -7.46
N ILE A 117 21.61 -10.05 -8.50
CA ILE A 117 21.11 -10.22 -9.87
C ILE A 117 20.25 -11.49 -9.98
N GLN A 118 20.69 -12.61 -9.39
CA GLN A 118 19.91 -13.86 -9.39
C GLN A 118 18.55 -13.66 -8.69
N LEU A 119 18.53 -12.98 -7.55
CA LEU A 119 17.28 -12.60 -6.86
C LEU A 119 16.42 -11.67 -7.71
N THR A 120 17.01 -10.68 -8.38
CA THR A 120 16.28 -9.77 -9.27
C THR A 120 15.66 -10.52 -10.44
N ARG A 121 16.41 -11.42 -11.10
CA ARG A 121 15.88 -12.27 -12.18
C ARG A 121 14.71 -13.11 -11.70
N LYS A 122 14.80 -13.65 -10.47
CA LYS A 122 13.70 -14.41 -9.87
C LYS A 122 12.46 -13.55 -9.66
N ILE A 123 12.62 -12.33 -9.16
CA ILE A 123 11.49 -11.38 -9.04
C ILE A 123 10.91 -11.07 -10.42
N TYR A 124 11.74 -10.76 -11.41
CA TYR A 124 11.27 -10.47 -12.77
C TYR A 124 10.52 -11.63 -13.44
N SER A 125 10.83 -12.87 -13.07
CA SER A 125 10.11 -14.04 -13.58
C SER A 125 8.78 -14.32 -12.89
N MET A 126 8.58 -13.76 -11.69
CA MET A 126 7.37 -13.96 -10.88
C MET A 126 6.38 -12.79 -11.01
N ASP A 127 6.90 -11.61 -11.24
CA ASP A 127 6.17 -10.35 -11.29
C ASP A 127 6.30 -9.77 -12.71
N THR A 128 5.20 -9.71 -13.43
CA THR A 128 5.20 -9.20 -14.80
C THR A 128 5.45 -7.69 -14.82
N PRO A 129 6.00 -7.11 -15.92
CA PRO A 129 6.15 -5.67 -16.03
C PRO A 129 4.82 -4.98 -16.41
N THR A 130 3.69 -5.50 -15.93
CA THR A 130 2.35 -4.98 -16.19
C THR A 130 1.66 -4.59 -14.89
N ASN A 131 0.55 -3.88 -14.99
CA ASN A 131 -0.24 -3.46 -13.83
C ASN A 131 0.62 -2.67 -12.80
N VAL A 132 1.31 -1.63 -13.25
CA VAL A 132 2.28 -0.90 -12.43
C VAL A 132 1.72 0.37 -11.79
N LEU A 133 0.63 0.93 -12.34
CA LEU A 133 0.04 2.22 -11.95
C LEU A 133 -1.22 2.05 -11.09
N PRO A 134 -1.31 2.70 -9.93
CA PRO A 134 -0.24 3.31 -9.12
C PRO A 134 0.63 2.26 -8.41
N SER A 135 1.86 2.59 -8.03
CA SER A 135 2.74 1.66 -7.33
C SER A 135 2.19 1.23 -5.96
N ILE A 136 1.85 -0.06 -5.83
CA ILE A 136 1.38 -0.64 -4.56
C ILE A 136 2.51 -0.74 -3.53
N HIS A 137 3.76 -0.95 -3.96
CA HIS A 137 4.92 -0.95 -3.09
C HIS A 137 5.07 0.40 -2.38
N VAL A 138 4.98 1.49 -3.13
CA VAL A 138 5.05 2.85 -2.61
C VAL A 138 3.85 3.14 -1.69
N PHE A 139 2.65 2.88 -2.18
CA PHE A 139 1.42 3.21 -1.46
C PHE A 139 1.34 2.50 -0.10
N ASN A 140 1.56 1.18 -0.06
CA ASN A 140 1.49 0.42 1.18
C ASN A 140 2.67 0.74 2.13
N SER A 141 3.84 1.11 1.61
CA SER A 141 4.94 1.59 2.45
C SER A 141 4.60 2.90 3.14
N MET A 142 3.95 3.83 2.42
CA MET A 142 3.42 5.07 2.98
C MET A 142 2.34 4.81 4.02
N ALA A 143 1.46 3.82 3.80
CA ALA A 143 0.45 3.40 4.76
C ALA A 143 1.07 3.01 6.12
N VAL A 144 2.12 2.18 6.09
CA VAL A 144 2.85 1.77 7.30
C VAL A 144 3.53 2.96 7.97
N TYR A 145 4.22 3.81 7.21
CA TYR A 145 4.85 5.01 7.75
C TYR A 145 3.84 5.93 8.44
N PHE A 146 2.70 6.17 7.82
CA PHE A 146 1.64 7.00 8.41
C PHE A 146 1.01 6.34 9.64
N ALA A 147 0.82 5.03 9.64
CA ALA A 147 0.33 4.31 10.81
C ALA A 147 1.30 4.45 12.01
N VAL A 148 2.60 4.27 11.79
CA VAL A 148 3.63 4.47 12.82
C VAL A 148 3.68 5.92 13.30
N LYS A 149 3.64 6.89 12.38
CA LYS A 149 3.69 8.33 12.68
C LYS A 149 2.51 8.79 13.53
N ASN A 150 1.32 8.22 13.33
CA ASN A 150 0.09 8.62 14.02
C ASN A 150 -0.30 7.66 15.15
N SER A 151 0.46 6.59 15.39
CA SER A 151 0.21 5.65 16.48
C SER A 151 0.34 6.32 17.85
N PRO A 152 -0.64 6.18 18.75
CA PRO A 152 -0.55 6.70 20.12
C PRO A 152 0.70 6.22 20.87
N TYR A 153 1.16 4.98 20.61
CA TYR A 153 2.28 4.36 21.32
C TYR A 153 3.63 4.52 20.62
N LEU A 154 3.66 4.69 19.29
CA LEU A 154 4.89 4.73 18.50
C LEU A 154 5.32 6.14 18.08
N LYS A 155 4.40 7.10 18.00
CA LYS A 155 4.68 8.46 17.49
C LYS A 155 5.82 9.18 18.21
N GLU A 156 5.97 8.94 19.52
CA GLU A 156 7.04 9.55 20.34
C GLU A 156 8.35 8.76 20.31
N LYS A 157 8.33 7.51 19.79
CA LYS A 157 9.53 6.66 19.70
C LYS A 157 10.34 7.05 18.45
N LYS A 158 11.22 8.03 18.59
CA LYS A 158 12.01 8.62 17.48
C LYS A 158 12.74 7.56 16.64
N VAL A 159 13.32 6.54 17.27
CA VAL A 159 14.04 5.46 16.58
C VAL A 159 13.08 4.67 15.66
N ILE A 160 11.94 4.21 16.19
CA ILE A 160 10.97 3.43 15.40
C ILE A 160 10.44 4.26 14.24
N ARG A 161 10.09 5.52 14.49
CA ARG A 161 9.62 6.43 13.44
C ARG A 161 10.70 6.71 12.39
N GLY A 162 11.96 6.89 12.81
CA GLY A 162 13.10 7.06 11.93
C GLY A 162 13.36 5.81 11.08
N THR A 163 13.29 4.61 11.69
CA THR A 163 13.41 3.34 10.98
C THR A 163 12.28 3.15 9.96
N ALA A 164 11.04 3.46 10.34
CA ALA A 164 9.90 3.39 9.42
C ALA A 164 10.06 4.34 8.23
N PHE A 165 10.51 5.57 8.47
CA PHE A 165 10.82 6.54 7.41
C PHE A 165 11.93 6.03 6.48
N PHE A 166 13.04 5.55 7.04
CA PHE A 166 14.18 5.01 6.29
C PHE A 166 13.76 3.81 5.44
N MET A 167 13.03 2.85 6.01
CA MET A 167 12.54 1.69 5.29
C MET A 167 11.61 2.08 4.15
N THR A 168 10.62 2.94 4.41
CA THR A 168 9.71 3.43 3.39
C THR A 168 10.47 4.10 2.23
N THR A 169 11.42 5.00 2.53
CA THR A 169 12.23 5.68 1.51
C THR A 169 13.08 4.68 0.73
N SER A 170 13.72 3.73 1.42
CA SER A 170 14.55 2.69 0.76
C SER A 170 13.72 1.79 -0.16
N ILE A 171 12.50 1.43 0.25
CA ILE A 171 11.58 0.64 -0.58
C ILE A 171 11.14 1.45 -1.81
N ILE A 172 10.76 2.72 -1.65
CA ILE A 172 10.39 3.60 -2.77
C ILE A 172 11.54 3.69 -3.78
N LEU A 173 12.75 3.95 -3.32
CA LEU A 173 13.93 4.01 -4.18
C LEU A 173 14.22 2.66 -4.86
N SER A 174 14.00 1.55 -4.15
CA SER A 174 14.26 0.22 -4.70
C SER A 174 13.36 -0.10 -5.90
N THR A 175 12.13 0.37 -5.92
CA THR A 175 11.23 0.15 -7.05
C THR A 175 11.76 0.78 -8.35
N MET A 176 12.36 1.97 -8.26
CA MET A 176 12.94 2.67 -9.39
C MET A 176 14.33 2.12 -9.80
N PHE A 177 15.21 1.85 -8.81
CA PHE A 177 16.55 1.31 -9.09
C PHE A 177 16.52 -0.12 -9.61
N LEU A 178 15.50 -0.89 -9.26
CA LEU A 178 15.26 -2.21 -9.85
C LEU A 178 14.38 -2.17 -11.11
N LYS A 179 14.08 -0.98 -11.64
CA LYS A 179 13.26 -0.85 -12.86
C LYS A 179 11.91 -1.57 -12.82
N GLN A 180 11.34 -1.67 -11.61
CA GLN A 180 10.01 -2.23 -11.38
C GLN A 180 8.90 -1.18 -11.47
N HIS A 181 9.26 0.10 -11.30
CA HIS A 181 8.35 1.22 -11.37
C HIS A 181 9.01 2.43 -12.03
N SER A 182 8.21 3.21 -12.77
CA SER A 182 8.55 4.53 -13.29
C SER A 182 8.40 5.60 -12.20
N VAL A 183 9.02 6.74 -12.39
CA VAL A 183 8.77 7.93 -11.57
C VAL A 183 7.29 8.32 -11.60
N VAL A 184 6.59 8.08 -12.70
CA VAL A 184 5.18 8.42 -12.87
C VAL A 184 4.29 7.65 -11.91
N ASP A 185 4.43 6.34 -11.85
CA ASP A 185 3.62 5.50 -10.95
C ASP A 185 4.02 5.64 -9.48
N VAL A 186 5.31 5.94 -9.20
CA VAL A 186 5.76 6.34 -7.86
C VAL A 186 5.11 7.65 -7.42
N LEU A 187 5.15 8.70 -8.24
CA LEU A 187 4.53 9.99 -7.92
C LEU A 187 3.02 9.88 -7.77
N THR A 188 2.36 9.13 -8.65
CA THR A 188 0.92 8.87 -8.55
C THR A 188 0.56 8.18 -7.23
N ALA A 189 1.34 7.18 -6.81
CA ALA A 189 1.16 6.51 -5.54
C ALA A 189 1.40 7.43 -4.33
N LEU A 190 2.40 8.33 -4.40
CA LEU A 190 2.65 9.32 -3.35
C LEU A 190 1.49 10.31 -3.23
N ILE A 191 1.01 10.86 -4.35
CA ILE A 191 -0.15 11.78 -4.36
C ILE A 191 -1.37 11.08 -3.76
N LEU A 192 -1.67 9.86 -4.23
CA LEU A 192 -2.77 9.07 -3.70
C LEU A 192 -2.62 8.79 -2.21
N SER A 193 -1.39 8.53 -1.75
CA SER A 193 -1.09 8.31 -0.33
C SER A 193 -1.38 9.55 0.52
N TYR A 194 -1.05 10.75 0.05
CA TYR A 194 -1.36 11.98 0.77
C TYR A 194 -2.86 12.28 0.80
N VAL A 195 -3.59 12.04 -0.29
CA VAL A 195 -5.04 12.15 -0.32
C VAL A 195 -5.69 11.17 0.65
N SER A 196 -5.23 9.91 0.65
CA SER A 196 -5.72 8.88 1.58
C SER A 196 -5.38 9.21 3.04
N TYR A 197 -4.21 9.81 3.28
CA TYR A 197 -3.83 10.29 4.60
C TYR A 197 -4.80 11.36 5.12
N ASP A 198 -5.14 12.33 4.29
CA ASP A 198 -6.09 13.38 4.66
C ASP A 198 -7.47 12.79 5.00
N ILE A 199 -7.95 11.83 4.20
CA ILE A 199 -9.24 11.16 4.44
C ILE A 199 -9.25 10.36 5.76
N ILE A 200 -8.15 9.69 6.12
CA ILE A 200 -8.13 8.71 7.22
C ILE A 200 -7.65 9.32 8.54
N TYR A 201 -6.71 10.26 8.49
CA TYR A 201 -6.03 10.80 9.68
C TYR A 201 -6.37 12.26 9.98
N ASN A 202 -7.09 12.97 9.09
CA ASN A 202 -7.43 14.37 9.35
C ASN A 202 -8.56 14.46 10.39
N GLU A 203 -8.38 15.33 11.39
CA GLU A 203 -9.39 15.62 12.41
C GLU A 203 -10.73 16.10 11.84
N ARG A 204 -10.73 16.69 10.64
CA ARG A 204 -11.94 17.08 9.93
C ARG A 204 -12.86 15.89 9.66
N THR A 205 -12.29 14.75 9.31
CA THR A 205 -13.02 13.49 9.06
C THR A 205 -13.60 12.92 10.36
N GLU A 206 -12.87 13.02 11.47
CA GLU A 206 -13.37 12.62 12.79
C GLU A 206 -14.54 13.51 13.24
N LYS A 207 -14.43 14.83 13.09
CA LYS A 207 -15.53 15.77 13.39
C LYS A 207 -16.77 15.53 12.53
N ILE A 208 -16.61 15.16 11.26
CA ILE A 208 -17.73 14.79 10.38
C ILE A 208 -18.40 13.49 10.87
N LYS A 209 -17.61 12.49 11.27
CA LYS A 209 -18.14 11.22 11.82
C LYS A 209 -18.91 11.47 13.12
N GLU A 210 -18.35 12.24 14.05
CA GLU A 210 -19.01 12.64 15.29
C GLU A 210 -20.35 13.34 15.03
N GLY A 211 -20.36 14.32 14.11
CA GLY A 211 -21.56 15.02 13.70
C GLY A 211 -22.63 14.10 13.08
N LEU A 212 -22.21 13.12 12.27
CA LEU A 212 -23.12 12.12 11.69
C LEU A 212 -23.69 11.16 12.76
N GLU A 213 -22.88 10.77 13.74
CA GLU A 213 -23.34 9.95 14.86
C GLU A 213 -24.35 10.70 15.75
N GLU A 214 -24.08 11.97 16.06
CA GLU A 214 -25.06 12.83 16.75
C GLU A 214 -26.38 12.97 15.99
N LEU A 215 -26.33 13.15 14.67
CA LEU A 215 -27.54 13.23 13.84
C LEU A 215 -28.32 11.90 13.86
N LYS A 216 -27.65 10.75 13.79
CA LYS A 216 -28.28 9.43 13.93
C LYS A 216 -28.92 9.25 15.30
N PHE A 217 -28.24 9.68 16.36
CA PHE A 217 -28.77 9.61 17.72
C PHE A 217 -30.00 10.49 17.92
N ARG A 218 -29.95 11.75 17.42
CA ARG A 218 -31.09 12.68 17.45
C ARG A 218 -32.29 12.15 16.67
N ARG A 219 -32.05 11.49 15.52
CA ARG A 219 -33.09 10.88 14.71
C ARG A 219 -33.78 9.72 15.44
N LYS A 220 -33.01 8.81 16.03
CA LYS A 220 -33.55 7.71 16.86
C LYS A 220 -34.36 8.25 18.05
N ARG A 221 -33.89 9.27 18.74
CA ARG A 221 -34.57 9.89 19.87
C ARG A 221 -35.95 10.48 19.48
N LYS A 222 -36.01 11.11 18.28
CA LYS A 222 -37.29 11.63 17.73
C LYS A 222 -38.26 10.52 17.33
N GLU A 223 -37.77 9.37 16.89
CA GLU A 223 -38.60 8.21 16.58
C GLU A 223 -39.23 7.61 17.87
N PHE A 224 -38.43 7.50 18.94
CA PHE A 224 -38.92 7.02 20.24
C PHE A 224 -39.84 8.00 20.96
N SER A 225 -39.81 9.29 20.68
CA SER A 225 -40.69 10.29 21.30
C SER A 225 -42.04 10.43 20.62
N LYS A 226 -42.31 9.66 19.58
CA LYS A 226 -43.61 9.62 18.86
C LYS A 226 -44.53 8.47 19.31
N PHE A 227 -44.04 7.65 20.23
CA PHE A 227 -44.78 6.59 20.91
C PHE A 227 -45.01 6.94 22.41
#